data_1b199a611ee647c74c3b4a9da0068c0d
#
_entry.id   1b199a611ee647c74c3b4a9da0068c0d
#
_cell.length_a   1.000
_cell.length_b   1.000
_cell.length_c   1.000
_cell.angle_alpha   90.00
_cell.angle_beta   90.00
_cell.angle_gamma   90.00
#
_symmetry.space_group_name_H-M   'P 1'
#
loop_
_entity.id
_entity.type
_entity.pdbx_description
1 polymer ?
#
loop_
_entity_poly.entity_id
_entity_poly.type
_entity_poly.pdbx_seq_one_letter_code
_entity_poly.pdbx_strand_id
1 'polypeptide(L)' 'MTICEASLEALKLVGKPLNINEIYDLIIENNFYQFKSKSPLSVLKAEIRKHTEGIKLKEKDLFKHFRLMDNGKFWINLNK' A
#
# COMPACT_ATOMS: atom_id res chain seq x y z
N MET A 1 -13.73 1.87 2.83
CA MET A 1 -12.53 1.39 2.13
C MET A 1 -11.51 0.88 3.12
N THR A 2 -10.83 -0.19 2.81
CA THR A 2 -9.74 -0.67 3.67
C THR A 2 -8.48 0.13 3.37
N ILE A 3 -7.48 -0.02 4.26
CA ILE A 3 -6.19 0.63 4.03
C ILE A 3 -5.57 0.15 2.72
N CYS A 4 -5.69 -1.14 2.45
CA CYS A 4 -5.16 -1.71 1.21
C CYS A 4 -5.83 -1.09 -0.01
N GLU A 5 -7.15 -1.00 0.02
CA GLU A 5 -7.90 -0.41 -1.08
C GLU A 5 -7.55 1.06 -1.27
N ALA A 6 -7.41 1.79 -0.17
CA ALA A 6 -7.06 3.20 -0.24
C ALA A 6 -5.68 3.38 -0.88
N SER A 7 -4.75 2.51 -0.52
CA SER A 7 -3.40 2.56 -1.08
C SER A 7 -3.40 2.27 -2.57
N LEU A 8 -4.20 1.30 -2.99
CA LEU A 8 -4.32 0.99 -4.41
C LEU A 8 -4.91 2.16 -5.19
N GLU A 9 -5.90 2.82 -4.61
CA GLU A 9 -6.49 3.97 -5.27
C GLU A 9 -5.48 5.11 -5.40
N ALA A 10 -4.65 5.30 -4.39
CA ALA A 10 -3.61 6.32 -4.45
C ALA A 10 -2.65 6.04 -5.60
N LEU A 11 -2.24 4.79 -5.75
CA LEU A 11 -1.34 4.43 -6.84
C LEU A 11 -1.99 4.60 -8.20
N LYS A 12 -3.26 4.23 -8.31
CA LYS A 12 -3.98 4.40 -9.57
C LYS A 12 -4.13 5.86 -9.94
N LEU A 13 -4.34 6.70 -8.94
CA LEU A 13 -4.54 8.12 -9.17
C LEU A 13 -3.31 8.76 -9.80
N VAL A 14 -2.12 8.40 -9.33
CA VAL A 14 -0.88 8.97 -9.81
C VAL A 14 -0.35 8.22 -11.04
N GLY A 15 -0.53 6.91 -11.06
CA GLY A 15 -0.10 6.10 -12.19
C GLY A 15 1.37 5.77 -12.21
N LYS A 16 2.04 5.83 -11.06
CA LYS A 16 3.46 5.47 -10.97
C LYS A 16 3.76 4.97 -9.57
N PRO A 17 4.87 4.25 -9.40
CA PRO A 17 5.25 3.76 -8.06
C PRO A 17 5.49 4.90 -7.09
N LEU A 18 5.10 4.67 -5.82
CA LEU A 18 5.20 5.67 -4.78
C LEU A 18 5.79 5.05 -3.52
N ASN A 19 6.46 5.88 -2.73
CA ASN A 19 6.91 5.43 -1.43
C ASN A 19 5.78 5.59 -0.40
N ILE A 20 6.03 5.11 0.82
CA ILE A 20 5.00 5.10 1.85
C ILE A 20 4.47 6.51 2.15
N ASN A 21 5.38 7.48 2.26
CA ASN A 21 4.97 8.84 2.58
C ASN A 21 4.07 9.42 1.49
N GLU A 22 4.41 9.17 0.25
CA GLU A 22 3.63 9.66 -0.87
C GLU A 22 2.24 9.02 -0.89
N ILE A 23 2.20 7.72 -0.65
CA ILE A 23 0.91 7.02 -0.59
C ILE A 23 0.06 7.58 0.53
N TYR A 24 0.66 7.79 1.71
CA TYR A 24 -0.05 8.34 2.84
C TYR A 24 -0.64 9.71 2.53
N ASP A 25 0.18 10.59 1.96
CA ASP A 25 -0.28 11.94 1.63
C ASP A 25 -1.48 11.91 0.70
N LEU A 26 -1.46 11.04 -0.30
CA LEU A 26 -2.57 10.94 -1.24
C LEU A 26 -3.82 10.40 -0.57
N ILE A 27 -3.67 9.44 0.32
CA ILE A 27 -4.81 8.90 1.05
C ILE A 27 -5.49 9.99 1.87
N ILE A 28 -4.69 10.80 2.55
CA ILE A 28 -5.22 11.87 3.38
C ILE A 28 -5.84 12.96 2.53
N GLU A 29 -5.14 13.39 1.48
CA GLU A 29 -5.63 14.47 0.62
C GLU A 29 -6.97 14.12 -0.05
N ASN A 30 -7.12 12.86 -0.43
CA ASN A 30 -8.30 12.42 -1.14
C ASN A 30 -9.33 11.77 -0.22
N ASN A 31 -9.03 11.74 1.07
CA ASN A 31 -9.95 11.22 2.07
C ASN A 31 -10.33 9.76 1.80
N PHE A 32 -9.38 8.99 1.30
CA PHE A 32 -9.63 7.58 0.99
C PHE A 32 -9.75 6.73 2.23
N TYR A 33 -9.09 7.12 3.31
CA TYR A 33 -9.12 6.35 4.55
C TYR A 33 -8.82 7.29 5.72
N GLN A 34 -9.49 7.08 6.83
CA GLN A 34 -9.29 7.88 8.03
C GLN A 34 -8.53 7.06 9.06
N PHE A 35 -7.28 7.40 9.28
CA PHE A 35 -6.45 6.70 10.26
C PHE A 35 -6.79 7.19 11.66
N LYS A 36 -6.93 6.24 12.58
CA LYS A 36 -7.24 6.56 13.97
C LYS A 36 -6.12 6.19 14.91
N SER A 37 -4.95 5.93 14.37
CA SER A 37 -3.78 5.54 15.14
C SER A 37 -2.90 6.75 15.42
N LYS A 38 -2.13 6.66 16.50
CA LYS A 38 -1.13 7.68 16.80
C LYS A 38 0.04 7.62 15.84
N SER A 39 0.23 6.48 15.21
CA SER A 39 1.32 6.28 14.26
C SER A 39 0.76 5.79 12.93
N PRO A 40 0.04 6.64 12.22
CA PRO A 40 -0.64 6.19 11.00
C PRO A 40 0.31 5.69 9.92
N LEU A 41 1.51 6.27 9.81
CA LEU A 41 2.47 5.79 8.83
C LEU A 41 2.93 4.37 9.12
N SER A 42 3.10 4.04 10.39
CA SER A 42 3.46 2.69 10.77
C SER A 42 2.37 1.69 10.41
N VAL A 43 1.12 2.08 10.66
CA VAL A 43 -0.02 1.24 10.34
C VAL A 43 -0.09 1.01 8.84
N LEU A 44 0.05 2.08 8.07
CA LEU A 44 0.01 1.99 6.61
C LEU A 44 1.13 1.08 6.09
N LYS A 45 2.33 1.30 6.59
CA LYS A 45 3.48 0.50 6.16
C LYS A 45 3.27 -0.97 6.44
N ALA A 46 2.77 -1.30 7.62
CA ALA A 46 2.54 -2.69 7.99
C ALA A 46 1.51 -3.34 7.08
N GLU A 47 0.43 -2.63 6.77
CA GLU A 47 -0.61 -3.16 5.92
C GLU A 47 -0.12 -3.38 4.49
N ILE A 48 0.62 -2.41 3.95
CA ILE A 48 1.12 -2.55 2.60
C ILE A 48 2.11 -3.70 2.51
N ARG A 49 3.01 -3.81 3.47
CA ARG A 49 4.00 -4.88 3.46
C ARG A 49 3.34 -6.25 3.55
N LYS A 50 2.26 -6.35 4.31
CA LYS A 50 1.54 -7.60 4.45
C LYS A 50 1.00 -8.10 3.10
N HIS A 51 0.67 -7.19 2.21
CA HIS A 51 0.10 -7.53 0.91
C HIS A 51 1.08 -7.29 -0.24
N THR A 52 2.37 -7.25 0.05
CA THR A 52 3.38 -6.99 -0.96
C THR A 52 4.04 -8.28 -1.44
N GLU A 53 4.12 -8.42 -2.75
CA GLU A 53 4.79 -9.55 -3.36
C GLU A 53 6.27 -9.54 -2.98
N GLY A 54 6.81 -10.72 -2.67
CA GLY A 54 8.21 -10.83 -2.28
C GLY A 54 8.42 -10.89 -0.80
N ILE A 55 7.41 -10.53 0.00
CA ILE A 55 7.47 -10.68 1.44
C ILE A 55 7.00 -12.08 1.79
N LYS A 56 7.84 -12.81 2.48
CA LYS A 56 7.48 -14.17 2.86
C LYS A 56 6.43 -14.17 3.93
N LEU A 57 5.34 -14.85 3.66
CA LEU A 57 4.25 -15.03 4.60
C LEU A 57 3.91 -16.50 4.66
N LYS A 58 3.33 -16.90 5.76
CA LYS A 58 2.94 -18.30 5.92
C LYS A 58 1.67 -18.63 5.17
N GLU A 59 0.80 -17.68 5.05
CA GLU A 59 -0.46 -17.89 4.35
C GLU A 59 -0.21 -17.97 2.87
N LYS A 60 -0.45 -19.13 2.33
CA LYS A 60 -0.25 -19.35 0.92
C LYS A 60 -1.35 -18.76 0.05
N ASP A 61 -2.45 -18.42 0.68
CA ASP A 61 -3.62 -17.94 -0.06
C ASP A 61 -3.67 -16.43 -0.19
N LEU A 62 -2.71 -15.75 0.40
CA LEU A 62 -2.76 -14.31 0.40
C LEU A 62 -2.65 -13.74 -0.98
N PHE A 63 -3.58 -12.85 -1.26
CA PHE A 63 -3.58 -12.11 -2.50
C PHE A 63 -2.63 -10.95 -2.35
N LYS A 64 -1.62 -10.89 -3.20
CA LYS A 64 -0.61 -9.85 -3.12
C LYS A 64 -1.00 -8.69 -4.00
N HIS A 65 -1.37 -7.58 -3.37
CA HIS A 65 -1.85 -6.40 -4.10
C HIS A 65 -0.72 -5.49 -4.55
N PHE A 66 0.43 -5.57 -3.89
CA PHE A 66 1.52 -4.64 -4.14
C PHE A 66 2.79 -5.35 -4.54
N ARG A 67 3.67 -4.60 -5.17
CA ARG A 67 4.96 -5.07 -5.59
C ARG A 67 6.00 -4.06 -5.14
N LEU A 68 7.04 -4.52 -4.45
CA LEU A 68 8.12 -3.64 -4.00
C LEU A 68 9.13 -3.49 -5.13
N MET A 69 9.36 -2.25 -5.51
CA MET A 69 10.32 -1.94 -6.57
C MET A 69 11.72 -1.78 -5.99
N ASP A 70 12.73 -1.84 -6.86
CA ASP A 70 14.13 -1.78 -6.44
C ASP A 70 14.47 -0.49 -5.69
N ASN A 71 13.77 0.58 -6.02
CA ASN A 71 14.05 1.88 -5.39
C ASN A 71 13.28 2.09 -4.09
N GLY A 72 12.66 1.04 -3.57
CA GLY A 72 11.92 1.15 -2.32
C GLY A 72 10.51 1.67 -2.45
N LYS A 73 10.05 1.85 -3.68
CA LYS A 73 8.68 2.31 -3.92
C LYS A 73 7.77 1.12 -4.17
N PHE A 74 6.49 1.33 -3.97
CA PHE A 74 5.49 0.29 -4.15
C PHE A 74 4.67 0.56 -5.40
N TRP A 75 4.28 -0.51 -6.05
CA TRP A 75 3.43 -0.45 -7.24
C TRP A 75 2.37 -1.52 -7.17
N ILE A 76 1.37 -1.38 -7.99
CA ILE A 76 0.30 -2.37 -8.08
C ILE A 76 0.87 -3.65 -8.67
N ASN A 77 0.56 -4.76 -8.01
CA ASN A 77 0.97 -6.06 -8.52
C ASN A 77 -0.03 -6.50 -9.59
N LEU A 78 0.44 -6.52 -10.82
CA LEU A 78 -0.42 -6.87 -11.96
C LEU A 78 -0.46 -8.36 -12.24
N ASN A 79 0.37 -9.13 -11.57
CA ASN A 79 0.36 -10.59 -11.72
C ASN A 79 -0.81 -11.18 -10.95
N LYS A 80 -1.49 -12.08 -11.58
CA LYS A 80 -2.64 -12.72 -10.97
C LYS A 80 -2.29 -14.08 -10.43
#